data_31b3cef8c72bbc736935cf1ae05a9b21
#
_entry.id   31b3cef8c72bbc736935cf1ae05a9b21
#
_cell.length_a   1.000
_cell.length_b   1.000
_cell.length_c   1.000
_cell.angle_alpha   90.00
_cell.angle_beta   90.00
_cell.angle_gamma   90.00
#
_symmetry.space_group_name_H-M   'P 1'
#
loop_
_entity.id
_entity.type
_entity.pdbx_description
1 polymer ?
#
loop_
_entity_poly.entity_id
_entity_poly.type
_entity_poly.pdbx_seq_one_letter_code
_entity_poly.pdbx_strand_id
1 'polypeptide(L)'
;MTIFASQIERKFVRPVYITRLSKFLPNDPVSNDEMEKVLGLVNGKPSKARSIVLRNNGIKTRYYAFRDGKSTHSNVELCANAIRGLFDEALPLESIDILAVGTSSPEQVIPSHGSMVHGALGINKGVELISAMGTCCSSVQALKYAQMAIASGIAESAAGCGSEKMSTWMHASRFEPEAENLTKLEENGYIAFEKDFLRWMLSDGAAAVLLQSKPNENGNSYKIEWLETISYANELETCMYAGAVKNEDGSLTGWNDLSIEDWTKQSVFSVKQDTKMLAEHIVKKGGEFLQGLMQKYNLTSDKIDYFLPHMSSEFFKKPIKENLESIGLEINNEKWFYNLPRVGNVGSASAYMMLEELMNTNKVKKGDRILVMVPESARFSYAYLYLTVV
;
A
#
# COMPACT_ATOMS: atom_id res chain seq x y z
N MET A 1 47.45 -21.29 13.00
CA MET A 1 46.80 -20.87 11.75
C MET A 1 45.76 -19.82 12.13
N THR A 2 46.19 -18.56 12.15
CA THR A 2 45.44 -17.43 12.68
C THR A 2 44.53 -16.90 11.56
N ILE A 3 43.23 -17.07 11.71
CA ILE A 3 42.26 -16.54 10.76
C ILE A 3 42.20 -15.03 10.98
N PHE A 4 42.72 -14.28 10.02
CA PHE A 4 42.49 -12.85 9.91
C PHE A 4 41.00 -12.61 9.69
N ALA A 5 40.29 -12.23 10.74
CA ALA A 5 38.99 -11.59 10.60
C ALA A 5 39.23 -10.23 9.93
N SER A 6 38.97 -10.14 8.63
CA SER A 6 38.95 -8.87 7.94
C SER A 6 37.88 -7.99 8.62
N GLN A 7 38.34 -6.94 9.30
CA GLN A 7 37.48 -5.82 9.65
C GLN A 7 36.99 -5.22 8.32
N ILE A 8 35.78 -5.59 7.93
CA ILE A 8 35.03 -4.83 6.92
C ILE A 8 34.86 -3.47 7.58
N GLU A 9 35.61 -2.47 7.16
CA GLU A 9 35.35 -1.08 7.46
C GLU A 9 33.87 -0.85 7.13
N ARG A 10 33.05 -0.60 8.16
CA ARG A 10 31.66 -0.13 7.94
C ARG A 10 31.81 1.21 7.21
N LYS A 11 31.73 1.18 5.88
CA LYS A 11 31.55 2.40 5.10
C LYS A 11 30.48 3.21 5.82
N PHE A 12 30.78 4.46 6.12
CA PHE A 12 29.86 5.38 6.75
C PHE A 12 28.56 5.39 5.94
N VAL A 13 27.52 4.76 6.46
CA VAL A 13 26.18 4.78 5.87
C VAL A 13 25.60 6.14 6.23
N ARG A 14 25.27 6.96 5.24
CA ARG A 14 24.64 8.27 5.46
C ARG A 14 23.26 8.09 6.09
N PRO A 15 22.84 8.95 7.01
CA PRO A 15 21.45 8.98 7.44
C PRO A 15 20.55 9.36 6.26
N VAL A 16 19.31 8.86 6.29
CA VAL A 16 18.29 9.15 5.27
C VAL A 16 17.06 9.70 5.95
N TYR A 17 16.51 10.75 5.38
CA TYR A 17 15.37 11.46 5.90
C TYR A 17 14.25 11.53 4.87
N ILE A 18 13.00 11.40 5.33
CA ILE A 18 11.84 11.83 4.58
C ILE A 18 11.66 13.31 4.87
N THR A 19 11.93 14.15 3.90
CA THR A 19 11.94 15.62 4.06
C THR A 19 10.66 16.28 3.62
N ARG A 20 9.96 15.70 2.64
CA ARG A 20 8.66 16.18 2.15
C ARG A 20 7.70 15.03 1.95
N LEU A 21 6.43 15.31 2.13
CA LEU A 21 5.33 14.36 1.90
C LEU A 21 4.21 15.08 1.16
N SER A 22 3.54 14.34 0.29
CA SER A 22 2.42 14.83 -0.49
C SER A 22 1.44 13.70 -0.74
N LYS A 23 0.16 14.03 -0.93
CA LYS A 23 -0.86 13.09 -1.38
C LYS A 23 -1.72 13.71 -2.47
N PHE A 24 -2.27 12.86 -3.31
CA PHE A 24 -3.27 13.24 -4.30
C PHE A 24 -4.46 12.28 -4.22
N LEU A 25 -5.63 12.84 -3.92
CA LEU A 25 -6.90 12.12 -3.89
C LEU A 25 -7.78 12.63 -5.04
N PRO A 26 -8.25 11.76 -5.94
CA PRO A 26 -9.03 12.19 -7.10
C PRO A 26 -10.45 12.53 -6.71
N ASN A 27 -11.00 13.58 -7.31
CA ASN A 27 -12.39 14.02 -7.15
C ASN A 27 -12.79 14.32 -5.69
N ASP A 28 -14.11 14.40 -5.44
CA ASP A 28 -14.66 14.53 -4.10
C ASP A 28 -14.78 13.15 -3.42
N PRO A 29 -14.79 13.09 -2.08
CA PRO A 29 -14.98 11.84 -1.37
C PRO A 29 -16.37 11.26 -1.64
N VAL A 30 -16.44 9.95 -1.83
CA VAL A 30 -17.66 9.18 -2.06
C VAL A 30 -18.07 8.48 -0.76
N SER A 31 -19.26 8.77 -0.28
CA SER A 31 -19.84 8.15 0.92
C SER A 31 -20.29 6.70 0.67
N ASN A 32 -20.55 5.97 1.75
CA ASN A 32 -21.09 4.61 1.67
C ASN A 32 -22.39 4.50 0.86
N ASP A 33 -23.21 5.54 0.86
CA ASP A 33 -24.49 5.55 0.15
C ASP A 33 -24.37 5.89 -1.35
N GLU A 34 -23.26 6.49 -1.73
CA GLU A 34 -22.97 6.89 -3.11
C GLU A 34 -22.14 5.88 -3.90
N MET A 35 -21.50 4.94 -3.21
CA MET A 35 -20.57 3.99 -3.84
C MET A 35 -21.18 3.26 -5.03
N GLU A 36 -22.39 2.71 -4.89
CA GLU A 36 -23.03 1.96 -5.95
C GLU A 36 -23.47 2.84 -7.12
N LYS A 37 -23.62 4.16 -6.92
CA LYS A 37 -23.82 5.10 -8.03
C LYS A 37 -22.54 5.27 -8.87
N VAL A 38 -21.37 5.23 -8.22
CA VAL A 38 -20.07 5.37 -8.89
C VAL A 38 -19.60 4.04 -9.49
N LEU A 39 -19.62 2.96 -8.69
CA LEU A 39 -19.09 1.65 -9.10
C LEU A 39 -20.12 0.80 -9.88
N GLY A 40 -21.38 1.24 -9.96
CA GLY A 40 -22.46 0.50 -10.60
C GLY A 40 -23.00 -0.63 -9.72
N LEU A 41 -24.20 -1.09 -10.09
CA LEU A 41 -24.88 -2.23 -9.48
C LEU A 41 -24.57 -3.50 -10.27
N VAL A 42 -24.01 -4.51 -9.64
CA VAL A 42 -23.79 -5.81 -10.28
C VAL A 42 -25.16 -6.45 -10.57
N ASN A 43 -25.42 -6.76 -11.84
CA ASN A 43 -26.74 -7.25 -12.32
C ASN A 43 -27.91 -6.32 -12.00
N GLY A 44 -27.66 -5.02 -11.89
CA GLY A 44 -28.71 -4.04 -11.56
C GLY A 44 -29.28 -4.18 -10.14
N LYS A 45 -28.63 -4.94 -9.24
CA LYS A 45 -29.11 -5.19 -7.88
C LYS A 45 -28.10 -4.66 -6.84
N PRO A 46 -28.58 -4.09 -5.73
CA PRO A 46 -27.72 -3.72 -4.61
C PRO A 46 -27.00 -4.94 -4.02
N SER A 47 -25.76 -4.73 -3.55
CA SER A 47 -24.97 -5.77 -2.90
C SER A 47 -25.63 -6.28 -1.62
N LYS A 48 -25.78 -7.60 -1.50
CA LYS A 48 -26.28 -8.25 -0.27
C LYS A 48 -25.24 -8.20 0.87
N ALA A 49 -23.95 -8.15 0.53
CA ALA A 49 -22.86 -8.09 1.51
C ALA A 49 -22.64 -6.70 2.09
N ARG A 50 -23.16 -5.62 1.44
CA ARG A 50 -22.94 -4.22 1.79
C ARG A 50 -23.06 -3.93 3.29
N SER A 51 -24.20 -4.29 3.88
CA SER A 51 -24.47 -3.96 5.28
C SER A 51 -23.51 -4.64 6.26
N ILE A 52 -23.09 -5.87 5.96
CA ILE A 52 -22.18 -6.66 6.79
C ILE A 52 -20.76 -6.09 6.67
N VAL A 53 -20.30 -5.84 5.45
CA VAL A 53 -18.95 -5.34 5.18
C VAL A 53 -18.77 -3.93 5.75
N LEU A 54 -19.70 -3.02 5.49
CA LEU A 54 -19.65 -1.63 5.96
C LEU A 54 -19.73 -1.51 7.48
N ARG A 55 -20.44 -2.43 8.16
CA ARG A 55 -20.49 -2.45 9.63
C ARG A 55 -19.12 -2.76 10.24
N ASN A 56 -18.33 -3.61 9.58
CA ASN A 56 -17.09 -4.14 10.12
C ASN A 56 -15.84 -3.39 9.64
N ASN A 57 -15.90 -2.74 8.45
CA ASN A 57 -14.70 -2.11 7.89
C ASN A 57 -14.40 -0.72 8.45
N GLY A 58 -15.37 -0.04 9.06
CA GLY A 58 -15.22 1.28 9.67
C GLY A 58 -15.01 2.42 8.67
N ILE A 59 -15.03 2.15 7.35
CA ILE A 59 -14.79 3.15 6.31
C ILE A 59 -16.09 3.94 6.07
N LYS A 60 -15.99 5.26 6.05
CA LYS A 60 -17.11 6.19 5.83
C LYS A 60 -17.07 6.79 4.43
N THR A 61 -15.89 7.13 3.95
CA THR A 61 -15.66 7.74 2.63
C THR A 61 -14.48 7.10 1.92
N ARG A 62 -14.50 7.19 0.60
CA ARG A 62 -13.45 6.72 -0.33
C ARG A 62 -13.30 7.73 -1.45
N TYR A 63 -12.27 7.56 -2.25
CA TYR A 63 -12.00 8.37 -3.42
C TYR A 63 -11.92 7.48 -4.65
N TYR A 64 -12.47 7.93 -5.77
CA TYR A 64 -12.44 7.19 -7.02
C TYR A 64 -12.02 8.10 -8.18
N ALA A 65 -11.03 7.67 -8.94
CA ALA A 65 -10.62 8.28 -10.20
C ALA A 65 -11.60 7.93 -11.34
N PHE A 66 -12.88 7.89 -10.99
CA PHE A 66 -13.97 7.49 -11.84
C PHE A 66 -15.23 8.30 -11.49
N ARG A 67 -15.88 8.89 -12.49
CA ARG A 67 -17.12 9.67 -12.32
C ARG A 67 -17.98 9.54 -13.59
N ASP A 68 -19.27 9.42 -13.42
CA ASP A 68 -20.24 9.37 -14.52
C ASP A 68 -19.88 8.33 -15.61
N GLY A 69 -19.45 7.14 -15.20
CA GLY A 69 -19.06 6.05 -16.09
C GLY A 69 -17.72 6.23 -16.80
N LYS A 70 -16.94 7.25 -16.44
CA LYS A 70 -15.66 7.55 -17.09
C LYS A 70 -14.51 7.70 -16.09
N SER A 71 -13.31 7.29 -16.50
CA SER A 71 -12.09 7.58 -15.77
C SER A 71 -11.79 9.08 -15.82
N THR A 72 -11.51 9.68 -14.66
CA THR A 72 -11.12 11.09 -14.52
C THR A 72 -9.60 11.26 -14.50
N HIS A 73 -8.90 10.26 -13.97
CA HIS A 73 -7.43 10.20 -13.91
C HIS A 73 -6.96 8.78 -14.20
N SER A 74 -5.81 8.63 -14.81
CA SER A 74 -5.05 7.39 -14.87
C SER A 74 -4.30 7.18 -13.54
N ASN A 75 -3.84 5.95 -13.26
CA ASN A 75 -2.98 5.71 -12.09
C ASN A 75 -1.63 6.44 -12.23
N VAL A 76 -1.14 6.56 -13.46
CA VAL A 76 0.05 7.36 -13.80
C VAL A 76 -0.13 8.83 -13.40
N GLU A 77 -1.29 9.43 -13.71
CA GLU A 77 -1.60 10.82 -13.33
C GLU A 77 -1.76 10.98 -11.81
N LEU A 78 -2.37 10.02 -11.11
CA LEU A 78 -2.45 10.03 -9.65
C LEU A 78 -1.04 10.07 -9.05
N CYS A 79 -0.16 9.16 -9.50
CA CYS A 79 1.23 9.09 -9.05
C CYS A 79 2.00 10.36 -9.36
N ALA A 80 1.94 10.85 -10.60
CA ALA A 80 2.64 12.06 -11.03
C ALA A 80 2.19 13.30 -10.26
N ASN A 81 0.89 13.44 -9.97
CA ASN A 81 0.36 14.56 -9.22
C ASN A 81 0.82 14.53 -7.75
N ALA A 82 0.86 13.35 -7.11
CA ALA A 82 1.42 13.22 -5.77
C ALA A 82 2.92 13.57 -5.76
N ILE A 83 3.71 13.13 -6.75
CA ILE A 83 5.13 13.45 -6.83
C ILE A 83 5.34 14.95 -7.05
N ARG A 84 4.60 15.60 -7.96
CA ARG A 84 4.70 17.05 -8.18
C ARG A 84 4.45 17.85 -6.91
N GLY A 85 3.54 17.38 -6.04
CA GLY A 85 3.27 18.01 -4.76
C GLY A 85 4.45 18.02 -3.75
N LEU A 86 5.53 17.28 -4.03
CA LEU A 86 6.77 17.30 -3.25
C LEU A 86 7.66 18.50 -3.59
N PHE A 87 7.46 19.17 -4.72
CA PHE A 87 8.37 20.14 -5.31
C PHE A 87 7.75 21.53 -5.43
N ASP A 88 8.59 22.53 -5.43
CA ASP A 88 8.27 23.95 -5.55
C ASP A 88 9.43 24.70 -6.22
N GLU A 89 9.35 26.03 -6.28
CA GLU A 89 10.41 26.86 -6.88
C GLU A 89 11.77 26.72 -6.15
N ALA A 90 11.76 26.48 -4.83
CA ALA A 90 12.99 26.33 -4.04
C ALA A 90 13.63 24.94 -4.23
N LEU A 91 12.85 23.94 -4.56
CA LEU A 91 13.31 22.58 -4.84
C LEU A 91 12.60 22.07 -6.10
N PRO A 92 13.20 22.23 -7.28
CA PRO A 92 12.58 21.87 -8.55
C PRO A 92 12.50 20.36 -8.75
N LEU A 93 11.53 19.92 -9.56
CA LEU A 93 11.27 18.51 -9.86
C LEU A 93 12.50 17.82 -10.48
N GLU A 94 13.32 18.56 -11.22
CA GLU A 94 14.57 18.10 -11.84
C GLU A 94 15.64 17.69 -10.81
N SER A 95 15.46 18.01 -9.53
CA SER A 95 16.37 17.57 -8.47
C SER A 95 16.30 16.07 -8.15
N ILE A 96 15.29 15.35 -8.68
CA ILE A 96 15.14 13.90 -8.46
C ILE A 96 16.28 13.14 -9.17
N ASP A 97 17.00 12.32 -8.42
CA ASP A 97 17.97 11.36 -8.99
C ASP A 97 17.34 9.99 -9.18
N ILE A 98 16.50 9.56 -8.25
CA ILE A 98 15.82 8.25 -8.27
C ILE A 98 14.31 8.44 -8.17
N LEU A 99 13.59 7.74 -9.03
CA LEU A 99 12.13 7.58 -8.97
C LEU A 99 11.80 6.16 -8.53
N ALA A 100 11.23 6.01 -7.33
CA ALA A 100 10.89 4.72 -6.73
C ALA A 100 9.38 4.59 -6.53
N VAL A 101 8.70 3.87 -7.42
CA VAL A 101 7.23 3.78 -7.41
C VAL A 101 6.75 2.35 -7.17
N GLY A 102 5.59 2.21 -6.52
CA GLY A 102 4.93 0.94 -6.29
C GLY A 102 3.43 1.03 -6.53
N THR A 103 2.86 0.00 -7.16
CA THR A 103 1.42 -0.11 -7.41
C THR A 103 0.98 -1.56 -7.59
N SER A 104 -0.29 -1.84 -7.28
CA SER A 104 -0.96 -3.09 -7.66
C SER A 104 -1.80 -2.95 -8.92
N SER A 105 -2.08 -1.73 -9.36
CA SER A 105 -3.04 -1.43 -10.41
C SER A 105 -2.45 -0.62 -11.58
N PRO A 106 -1.36 -1.10 -12.23
CA PRO A 106 -0.85 -0.45 -13.43
C PRO A 106 -1.88 -0.54 -14.56
N GLU A 107 -1.92 0.46 -15.45
CA GLU A 107 -2.81 0.46 -16.61
C GLU A 107 -2.44 -0.61 -17.63
N GLN A 108 -1.15 -0.92 -17.76
CA GLN A 108 -0.61 -1.89 -18.70
C GLN A 108 0.52 -2.70 -18.05
N VAL A 109 0.80 -3.85 -18.64
CA VAL A 109 1.90 -4.73 -18.19
C VAL A 109 3.25 -4.17 -18.65
N ILE A 110 3.31 -3.62 -19.86
CA ILE A 110 4.49 -3.04 -20.52
C ILE A 110 4.09 -1.74 -21.22
N PRO A 111 4.82 -0.61 -21.03
CA PRO A 111 6.00 -0.39 -20.17
C PRO A 111 5.65 -0.44 -18.67
N SER A 112 6.68 -0.40 -17.80
CA SER A 112 6.46 -0.36 -16.35
C SER A 112 5.71 0.91 -15.93
N HIS A 113 4.96 0.82 -14.83
CA HIS A 113 4.25 1.98 -14.25
C HIS A 113 5.20 3.16 -14.01
N GLY A 114 6.37 2.90 -13.44
CA GLY A 114 7.37 3.95 -13.19
C GLY A 114 7.88 4.64 -14.46
N SER A 115 8.05 3.90 -15.56
CA SER A 115 8.45 4.50 -16.85
C SER A 115 7.37 5.46 -17.37
N MET A 116 6.10 5.08 -17.23
CA MET A 116 4.97 5.93 -17.61
C MET A 116 4.88 7.17 -16.73
N VAL A 117 5.09 7.02 -15.40
CA VAL A 117 5.12 8.14 -14.46
C VAL A 117 6.25 9.11 -14.77
N HIS A 118 7.47 8.61 -15.06
CA HIS A 118 8.59 9.46 -15.45
C HIS A 118 8.25 10.29 -16.70
N GLY A 119 7.69 9.67 -17.73
CA GLY A 119 7.22 10.39 -18.92
C GLY A 119 6.15 11.45 -18.60
N ALA A 120 5.19 11.12 -17.74
CA ALA A 120 4.12 12.05 -17.35
C ALA A 120 4.61 13.22 -16.47
N LEU A 121 5.68 13.03 -15.70
CA LEU A 121 6.28 14.11 -14.90
C LEU A 121 6.88 15.21 -15.76
N GLY A 122 7.36 14.90 -16.96
CA GLY A 122 7.99 15.86 -17.86
C GLY A 122 9.37 16.35 -17.40
N ILE A 123 10.07 15.57 -16.58
CA ILE A 123 11.43 15.87 -16.13
C ILE A 123 12.37 15.85 -17.35
N ASN A 124 13.11 16.94 -17.56
CA ASN A 124 14.00 17.09 -18.70
C ASN A 124 15.40 16.49 -18.46
N LYS A 125 15.46 15.34 -17.80
CA LYS A 125 16.68 14.53 -17.61
C LYS A 125 16.33 13.06 -17.39
N GLY A 126 17.30 12.17 -17.60
CA GLY A 126 17.20 10.80 -17.16
C GLY A 126 17.22 10.69 -15.64
N VAL A 127 16.46 9.76 -15.09
CA VAL A 127 16.46 9.39 -13.65
C VAL A 127 16.69 7.90 -13.52
N GLU A 128 17.28 7.48 -12.41
CA GLU A 128 17.28 6.06 -12.07
C GLU A 128 15.87 5.65 -11.62
N LEU A 129 15.41 4.47 -12.06
CA LEU A 129 14.02 4.07 -11.91
C LEU A 129 13.91 2.70 -11.26
N ILE A 130 13.10 2.61 -10.20
CA ILE A 130 12.57 1.36 -9.66
C ILE A 130 11.04 1.39 -9.71
N SER A 131 10.45 0.37 -10.34
CA SER A 131 9.00 0.21 -10.45
C SER A 131 8.60 -1.14 -9.86
N ALA A 132 8.16 -1.14 -8.62
CA ALA A 132 7.71 -2.35 -7.94
C ALA A 132 6.24 -2.63 -8.27
N MET A 133 5.96 -3.89 -8.62
CA MET A 133 4.61 -4.41 -8.79
C MET A 133 4.28 -5.33 -7.62
N GLY A 134 3.16 -5.07 -6.97
CA GLY A 134 2.71 -5.80 -5.78
C GLY A 134 1.56 -5.04 -5.15
N THR A 135 1.16 -5.40 -3.94
CA THR A 135 0.07 -4.68 -3.27
C THR A 135 0.61 -3.69 -2.22
N CYS A 136 0.13 -3.73 -1.00
CA CYS A 136 0.38 -2.69 0.01
C CYS A 136 1.86 -2.43 0.31
N CYS A 137 2.73 -3.46 0.22
CA CYS A 137 4.17 -3.34 0.47
C CYS A 137 4.97 -2.80 -0.71
N SER A 138 4.42 -2.75 -1.94
CA SER A 138 5.19 -2.47 -3.15
C SER A 138 5.92 -1.12 -3.12
N SER A 139 5.23 -0.05 -2.67
CA SER A 139 5.86 1.28 -2.56
C SER A 139 6.97 1.31 -1.51
N VAL A 140 6.79 0.62 -0.37
CA VAL A 140 7.80 0.56 0.71
C VAL A 140 9.00 -0.28 0.29
N GLN A 141 8.80 -1.34 -0.50
CA GLN A 141 9.90 -2.12 -1.09
C GLN A 141 10.71 -1.27 -2.08
N ALA A 142 10.05 -0.47 -2.93
CA ALA A 142 10.71 0.49 -3.80
C ALA A 142 11.46 1.57 -3.00
N LEU A 143 10.86 2.06 -1.91
CA LEU A 143 11.48 3.03 -1.01
C LEU A 143 12.75 2.49 -0.36
N LYS A 144 12.78 1.20 0.00
CA LYS A 144 13.98 0.56 0.57
C LYS A 144 15.16 0.61 -0.39
N TYR A 145 14.92 0.41 -1.68
CA TYR A 145 15.94 0.60 -2.71
C TYR A 145 16.48 2.04 -2.72
N ALA A 146 15.59 3.02 -2.79
CA ALA A 146 15.96 4.44 -2.78
C ALA A 146 16.71 4.84 -1.50
N GLN A 147 16.26 4.34 -0.34
CA GLN A 147 16.94 4.55 0.94
C GLN A 147 18.39 4.01 0.89
N MET A 148 18.59 2.80 0.39
CA MET A 148 19.94 2.21 0.27
C MET A 148 20.82 3.01 -0.69
N ALA A 149 20.29 3.50 -1.80
CA ALA A 149 21.04 4.31 -2.75
C ALA A 149 21.50 5.65 -2.14
N ILE A 150 20.62 6.35 -1.40
CA ILE A 150 20.99 7.58 -0.69
C ILE A 150 21.99 7.28 0.44
N ALA A 151 21.73 6.23 1.22
CA ALA A 151 22.62 5.85 2.32
C ALA A 151 24.03 5.48 1.86
N SER A 152 24.18 4.89 0.68
CA SER A 152 25.46 4.56 0.07
C SER A 152 26.14 5.74 -0.64
N GLY A 153 25.44 6.87 -0.81
CA GLY A 153 25.95 8.05 -1.51
C GLY A 153 25.88 7.97 -3.04
N ILE A 154 25.13 7.01 -3.59
CA ILE A 154 24.91 6.90 -5.05
C ILE A 154 23.96 8.00 -5.52
N ALA A 155 22.98 8.39 -4.70
CA ALA A 155 22.04 9.45 -4.96
C ALA A 155 21.94 10.44 -3.80
N GLU A 156 21.52 11.68 -4.07
CA GLU A 156 21.28 12.70 -3.06
C GLU A 156 19.77 12.91 -2.82
N SER A 157 18.93 12.60 -3.80
CA SER A 157 17.49 12.83 -3.78
C SER A 157 16.72 11.69 -4.44
N ALA A 158 15.66 11.22 -3.79
CA ALA A 158 14.78 10.22 -4.38
C ALA A 158 13.31 10.50 -4.05
N ALA A 159 12.45 10.42 -5.06
CA ALA A 159 11.00 10.46 -4.87
C ALA A 159 10.45 9.04 -4.79
N GLY A 160 9.85 8.69 -3.64
CA GLY A 160 9.08 7.45 -3.44
C GLY A 160 7.60 7.73 -3.61
N CYS A 161 6.85 6.88 -4.32
CA CYS A 161 5.40 7.02 -4.45
C CYS A 161 4.69 5.68 -4.46
N GLY A 162 3.56 5.61 -3.75
CA GLY A 162 2.56 4.57 -3.88
C GLY A 162 1.32 5.14 -4.55
N SER A 163 0.71 4.40 -5.49
CA SER A 163 -0.51 4.85 -6.16
C SER A 163 -1.40 3.67 -6.53
N GLU A 164 -2.72 3.89 -6.43
CA GLU A 164 -3.72 2.88 -6.76
C GLU A 164 -4.90 3.49 -7.50
N LYS A 165 -5.36 2.78 -8.54
CA LYS A 165 -6.60 3.04 -9.25
C LYS A 165 -7.45 1.77 -9.31
N MET A 166 -8.08 1.45 -8.21
CA MET A 166 -8.85 0.21 -8.05
C MET A 166 -10.29 0.34 -8.56
N SER A 167 -10.83 1.57 -8.67
CA SER A 167 -12.22 1.82 -9.06
C SER A 167 -12.62 1.16 -10.38
N THR A 168 -11.74 1.14 -11.37
CA THR A 168 -12.01 0.50 -12.67
C THR A 168 -12.03 -1.01 -12.61
N TRP A 169 -11.29 -1.63 -11.67
CA TRP A 169 -11.31 -3.08 -11.44
C TRP A 169 -12.52 -3.49 -10.63
N MET A 170 -13.06 -2.57 -9.80
CA MET A 170 -14.21 -2.78 -8.93
C MET A 170 -15.55 -2.37 -9.58
N HIS A 171 -15.53 -1.81 -10.79
CA HIS A 171 -16.73 -1.39 -11.50
C HIS A 171 -17.61 -2.61 -11.84
N ALA A 172 -18.94 -2.45 -11.75
CA ALA A 172 -19.90 -3.53 -11.93
C ALA A 172 -19.76 -4.29 -13.26
N SER A 173 -19.41 -3.58 -14.34
CA SER A 173 -19.20 -4.18 -15.67
C SER A 173 -18.09 -5.24 -15.73
N ARG A 174 -17.20 -5.29 -14.73
CA ARG A 174 -16.16 -6.33 -14.64
C ARG A 174 -16.69 -7.65 -14.10
N PHE A 175 -17.87 -7.63 -13.50
CA PHE A 175 -18.52 -8.78 -12.88
C PHE A 175 -19.74 -9.26 -13.67
N GLU A 176 -20.29 -8.44 -14.58
CA GLU A 176 -21.48 -8.77 -15.39
C GLU A 176 -21.37 -10.08 -16.19
N PRO A 177 -20.21 -10.41 -16.82
CA PRO A 177 -20.10 -11.67 -17.57
C PRO A 177 -20.21 -12.93 -16.70
N GLU A 178 -19.90 -12.83 -15.39
CA GLU A 178 -20.10 -13.92 -14.44
C GLU A 178 -21.55 -14.05 -13.98
N ALA A 179 -22.35 -13.01 -14.25
CA ALA A 179 -23.73 -12.93 -13.78
C ALA A 179 -24.61 -14.05 -14.33
N GLU A 180 -24.34 -14.53 -15.53
CA GLU A 180 -25.03 -15.69 -16.10
C GLU A 180 -24.70 -17.00 -15.36
N ASN A 181 -23.54 -17.06 -14.70
CA ASN A 181 -23.16 -18.15 -13.81
C ASN A 181 -23.59 -17.92 -12.34
N LEU A 182 -24.11 -16.72 -12.02
CA LEU A 182 -24.48 -16.31 -10.65
C LEU A 182 -25.65 -17.13 -10.08
N THR A 183 -26.47 -17.79 -10.88
CA THR A 183 -27.44 -18.78 -10.37
C THR A 183 -26.72 -19.92 -9.64
N LYS A 184 -25.54 -20.31 -10.09
CA LYS A 184 -24.67 -21.26 -9.37
C LYS A 184 -23.93 -20.62 -8.19
N LEU A 185 -23.67 -19.30 -8.25
CA LEU A 185 -23.06 -18.52 -7.18
C LEU A 185 -24.04 -18.12 -6.09
N GLU A 186 -25.34 -18.03 -6.36
CA GLU A 186 -26.39 -17.89 -5.35
C GLU A 186 -26.44 -19.10 -4.40
N GLU A 187 -25.99 -20.26 -4.86
CA GLU A 187 -25.81 -21.47 -4.05
C GLU A 187 -24.50 -21.43 -3.23
N ASN A 188 -23.52 -20.62 -3.62
CA ASN A 188 -22.27 -20.43 -2.89
C ASN A 188 -22.04 -18.96 -2.52
N GLY A 189 -22.79 -18.49 -1.54
CA GLY A 189 -22.73 -17.11 -1.03
C GLY A 189 -21.34 -16.66 -0.55
N TYR A 190 -20.41 -17.59 -0.36
CA TYR A 190 -19.04 -17.32 0.06
C TYR A 190 -18.21 -16.68 -1.06
N ILE A 191 -18.30 -17.18 -2.29
CA ILE A 191 -17.57 -16.63 -3.46
C ILE A 191 -18.06 -15.23 -3.83
N ALA A 192 -19.38 -14.99 -3.76
CA ALA A 192 -19.95 -13.67 -3.97
C ALA A 192 -19.49 -12.68 -2.90
N PHE A 193 -19.34 -13.13 -1.65
CA PHE A 193 -18.83 -12.32 -0.55
C PHE A 193 -17.35 -11.93 -0.74
N GLU A 194 -16.50 -12.85 -1.17
CA GLU A 194 -15.06 -12.60 -1.38
C GLU A 194 -14.79 -11.48 -2.40
N LYS A 195 -15.54 -11.48 -3.51
CA LYS A 195 -15.41 -10.47 -4.56
C LYS A 195 -15.98 -9.12 -4.14
N ASP A 196 -17.17 -9.15 -3.52
CA ASP A 196 -17.87 -7.94 -3.12
C ASP A 196 -17.22 -7.26 -1.92
N PHE A 197 -16.55 -8.02 -1.05
CA PHE A 197 -15.83 -7.52 0.11
C PHE A 197 -14.80 -6.43 -0.26
N LEU A 198 -14.00 -6.65 -1.31
CA LEU A 198 -12.98 -5.68 -1.74
C LEU A 198 -13.59 -4.40 -2.33
N ARG A 199 -14.74 -4.49 -3.02
CA ARG A 199 -15.44 -3.31 -3.55
C ARG A 199 -15.76 -2.29 -2.47
N TRP A 200 -16.04 -2.74 -1.25
CA TRP A 200 -16.44 -1.90 -0.11
C TRP A 200 -15.26 -1.38 0.70
N MET A 201 -14.02 -1.69 0.32
CA MET A 201 -12.83 -1.28 1.08
C MET A 201 -11.86 -0.45 0.26
N LEU A 202 -11.67 -0.78 -1.02
CA LEU A 202 -10.64 -0.18 -1.85
C LEU A 202 -11.01 1.25 -2.28
N SER A 203 -9.98 2.07 -2.42
CA SER A 203 -10.05 3.48 -2.77
C SER A 203 -8.92 3.82 -3.74
N ASP A 204 -9.08 4.87 -4.53
CA ASP A 204 -8.05 5.38 -5.43
C ASP A 204 -7.29 6.54 -4.79
N GLY A 205 -6.06 6.71 -5.20
CA GLY A 205 -5.22 7.82 -4.78
C GLY A 205 -3.74 7.53 -4.88
N ALA A 206 -2.94 8.51 -4.54
CA ALA A 206 -1.49 8.39 -4.48
C ALA A 206 -0.93 9.19 -3.31
N ALA A 207 0.22 8.75 -2.79
CA ALA A 207 1.00 9.54 -1.85
C ALA A 207 2.48 9.36 -2.13
N ALA A 208 3.24 10.42 -1.96
CA ALA A 208 4.64 10.48 -2.29
C ALA A 208 5.46 11.03 -1.10
N VAL A 209 6.72 10.62 -1.05
CA VAL A 209 7.71 11.04 -0.07
C VAL A 209 9.01 11.41 -0.78
N LEU A 210 9.69 12.43 -0.30
CA LEU A 210 11.03 12.81 -0.77
C LEU A 210 12.07 12.32 0.24
N LEU A 211 13.02 11.53 -0.23
CA LEU A 211 14.17 11.08 0.54
C LEU A 211 15.40 11.93 0.22
N GLN A 212 16.11 12.35 1.26
CA GLN A 212 17.37 13.09 1.16
C GLN A 212 18.35 12.67 2.28
N SER A 213 19.66 12.95 2.09
CA SER A 213 20.71 12.65 3.08
C SER A 213 20.77 13.67 4.24
N LYS A 214 20.03 14.78 4.14
CA LYS A 214 19.96 15.84 5.16
C LYS A 214 18.51 16.12 5.51
N PRO A 215 18.19 16.46 6.77
CA PRO A 215 16.85 16.89 7.16
C PRO A 215 16.56 18.32 6.65
N ASN A 216 15.30 18.73 6.70
CA ASN A 216 14.93 20.12 6.47
C ASN A 216 15.62 21.05 7.47
N GLU A 217 16.12 22.19 7.00
CA GLU A 217 16.66 23.23 7.87
C GLU A 217 15.55 23.88 8.70
N ASN A 218 14.40 24.10 8.08
CA ASN A 218 13.20 24.66 8.71
C ASN A 218 12.04 23.65 8.60
N GLY A 219 11.50 23.25 9.75
CA GLY A 219 10.41 22.27 9.81
C GLY A 219 10.89 20.87 10.19
N ASN A 220 9.92 19.96 10.32
CA ASN A 220 10.18 18.59 10.72
C ASN A 220 10.58 17.72 9.52
N SER A 221 11.37 16.69 9.79
CA SER A 221 11.65 15.59 8.88
C SER A 221 11.52 14.26 9.63
N TYR A 222 11.28 13.17 8.92
CA TYR A 222 11.34 11.85 9.51
C TYR A 222 12.69 11.21 9.18
N LYS A 223 13.55 11.00 10.16
CA LYS A 223 14.76 10.20 10.01
C LYS A 223 14.37 8.72 9.94
N ILE A 224 14.82 8.00 8.93
CA ILE A 224 14.61 6.55 8.84
C ILE A 224 15.67 5.86 9.70
N GLU A 225 15.27 5.34 10.85
CA GLU A 225 16.18 4.57 11.71
C GLU A 225 16.40 3.17 11.14
N TRP A 226 15.33 2.53 10.68
CA TRP A 226 15.36 1.29 9.93
C TRP A 226 14.08 1.08 9.12
N LEU A 227 14.21 0.32 8.04
CA LEU A 227 13.13 -0.16 7.19
C LEU A 227 13.38 -1.63 6.89
N GLU A 228 12.48 -2.48 7.31
CA GLU A 228 12.60 -3.93 7.14
C GLU A 228 11.42 -4.52 6.39
N THR A 229 11.72 -5.47 5.52
CA THR A 229 10.72 -6.17 4.69
C THR A 229 10.97 -7.66 4.72
N ILE A 230 9.89 -8.44 4.68
CA ILE A 230 9.94 -9.90 4.59
C ILE A 230 8.82 -10.42 3.69
N SER A 231 9.02 -11.58 3.08
CA SER A 231 7.99 -12.34 2.36
C SER A 231 7.89 -13.73 2.97
N TYR A 232 6.66 -14.20 3.19
CA TYR A 232 6.34 -15.55 3.62
C TYR A 232 5.76 -16.40 2.47
N ALA A 233 6.05 -16.02 1.24
CA ALA A 233 5.59 -16.74 0.04
C ALA A 233 6.14 -18.18 -0.09
N ASN A 234 7.19 -18.50 0.68
CA ASN A 234 7.75 -19.84 0.81
C ASN A 234 6.92 -20.74 1.74
N GLU A 235 6.09 -20.17 2.61
CA GLU A 235 5.30 -20.91 3.60
C GLU A 235 3.80 -20.91 3.27
N LEU A 236 3.32 -19.84 2.61
CA LEU A 236 1.89 -19.62 2.40
C LEU A 236 1.55 -19.50 0.91
N GLU A 237 0.35 -19.98 0.60
CA GLU A 237 -0.25 -19.85 -0.73
C GLU A 237 -0.67 -18.42 -1.04
N THR A 238 -1.06 -18.19 -2.30
CA THR A 238 -1.63 -16.90 -2.71
C THR A 238 -3.00 -16.71 -2.09
N CYS A 239 -3.16 -15.58 -1.39
CA CYS A 239 -4.39 -15.18 -0.71
C CYS A 239 -5.19 -14.15 -1.52
N MET A 240 -4.52 -13.17 -2.17
CA MET A 240 -5.18 -12.19 -3.03
C MET A 240 -4.48 -12.15 -4.38
N TYR A 241 -5.26 -12.13 -5.46
CA TYR A 241 -4.73 -12.20 -6.83
C TYR A 241 -5.68 -11.56 -7.84
N ALA A 242 -5.12 -11.15 -8.98
CA ALA A 242 -5.81 -10.75 -10.19
C ALA A 242 -4.96 -11.14 -11.41
N GLY A 243 -5.58 -11.28 -12.57
CA GLY A 243 -4.88 -11.74 -13.78
C GLY A 243 -4.54 -13.24 -13.74
N ALA A 244 -5.27 -14.03 -12.96
CA ALA A 244 -5.03 -15.46 -12.81
C ALA A 244 -6.30 -16.19 -12.33
N VAL A 245 -6.24 -17.53 -12.36
CA VAL A 245 -7.19 -18.44 -11.72
C VAL A 245 -6.43 -19.26 -10.70
N LYS A 246 -6.94 -19.39 -9.48
CA LYS A 246 -6.37 -20.24 -8.44
C LYS A 246 -6.89 -21.67 -8.62
N ASN A 247 -5.96 -22.62 -8.70
CA ASN A 247 -6.23 -24.05 -8.85
C ASN A 247 -6.51 -24.70 -7.47
N GLU A 248 -7.03 -25.93 -7.48
CA GLU A 248 -7.33 -26.68 -6.26
C GLU A 248 -6.09 -26.99 -5.41
N ASP A 249 -4.92 -27.06 -6.03
CA ASP A 249 -3.64 -27.29 -5.35
C ASP A 249 -3.00 -25.99 -4.81
N GLY A 250 -3.70 -24.84 -4.91
CA GLY A 250 -3.24 -23.54 -4.46
C GLY A 250 -2.32 -22.81 -5.45
N SER A 251 -1.94 -23.43 -6.57
CA SER A 251 -1.17 -22.77 -7.64
C SER A 251 -2.03 -21.78 -8.42
N LEU A 252 -1.39 -20.92 -9.21
CA LEU A 252 -2.07 -19.99 -10.10
C LEU A 252 -1.80 -20.32 -11.57
N THR A 253 -2.87 -20.37 -12.37
CA THR A 253 -2.77 -20.31 -13.84
C THR A 253 -2.89 -18.86 -14.27
N GLY A 254 -1.84 -18.30 -14.86
CA GLY A 254 -1.80 -16.91 -15.31
C GLY A 254 -2.71 -16.64 -16.51
N TRP A 255 -3.14 -15.41 -16.66
CA TRP A 255 -4.07 -14.99 -17.73
C TRP A 255 -3.59 -15.36 -19.14
N ASN A 256 -2.28 -15.34 -19.38
CA ASN A 256 -1.68 -15.66 -20.69
C ASN A 256 -1.75 -17.14 -21.07
N ASP A 257 -2.00 -18.02 -20.09
CA ASP A 257 -2.19 -19.46 -20.32
C ASP A 257 -3.67 -19.86 -20.39
N LEU A 258 -4.58 -18.87 -20.28
CA LEU A 258 -6.02 -19.03 -20.37
C LEU A 258 -6.55 -18.58 -21.73
N SER A 259 -7.69 -19.14 -22.18
CA SER A 259 -8.37 -18.64 -23.37
C SER A 259 -8.99 -17.25 -23.12
N ILE A 260 -9.16 -16.46 -24.20
CA ILE A 260 -9.82 -15.13 -24.11
C ILE A 260 -11.25 -15.28 -23.56
N GLU A 261 -11.93 -16.37 -23.89
CA GLU A 261 -13.26 -16.68 -23.39
C GLU A 261 -13.26 -16.91 -21.87
N ASP A 262 -12.23 -17.59 -21.33
CA ASP A 262 -12.06 -17.83 -19.91
C ASP A 262 -11.77 -16.52 -19.16
N TRP A 263 -11.07 -15.56 -19.77
CA TRP A 263 -10.82 -14.28 -19.10
C TRP A 263 -12.12 -13.60 -18.67
N THR A 264 -13.13 -13.68 -19.52
CA THR A 264 -14.44 -13.08 -19.26
C THR A 264 -15.29 -13.95 -18.34
N LYS A 265 -15.41 -15.25 -18.66
CA LYS A 265 -16.24 -16.19 -17.88
C LYS A 265 -15.81 -16.35 -16.41
N GLN A 266 -14.51 -16.21 -16.14
CA GLN A 266 -13.94 -16.38 -14.80
C GLN A 266 -13.56 -15.05 -14.15
N SER A 267 -13.92 -13.91 -14.77
CA SER A 267 -13.50 -12.55 -14.31
C SER A 267 -12.04 -12.51 -13.91
N VAL A 268 -11.15 -13.01 -14.79
CA VAL A 268 -9.72 -13.23 -14.49
C VAL A 268 -9.05 -11.95 -13.98
N PHE A 269 -9.43 -10.79 -14.50
CA PHE A 269 -8.87 -9.49 -14.13
C PHE A 269 -9.59 -8.83 -12.94
N SER A 270 -10.61 -9.41 -12.36
CA SER A 270 -11.13 -8.94 -11.07
C SER A 270 -10.20 -9.35 -9.93
N VAL A 271 -10.11 -8.51 -8.89
CA VAL A 271 -9.35 -8.86 -7.68
C VAL A 271 -10.17 -9.83 -6.85
N LYS A 272 -9.53 -10.91 -6.43
CA LYS A 272 -10.10 -11.98 -5.59
C LYS A 272 -9.27 -12.14 -4.33
N GLN A 273 -9.91 -12.44 -3.19
CA GLN A 273 -9.21 -12.63 -1.92
C GLN A 273 -9.84 -13.76 -1.12
N ASP A 274 -9.02 -14.69 -0.66
CA ASP A 274 -9.39 -15.69 0.33
C ASP A 274 -9.45 -15.04 1.72
N THR A 275 -10.66 -14.70 2.15
CA THR A 275 -10.88 -13.99 3.42
C THR A 275 -10.61 -14.87 4.64
N LYS A 276 -10.72 -16.20 4.51
CA LYS A 276 -10.43 -17.16 5.60
C LYS A 276 -8.92 -17.22 5.83
N MET A 277 -8.15 -17.44 4.76
CA MET A 277 -6.69 -17.45 4.80
C MET A 277 -6.14 -16.11 5.30
N LEU A 278 -6.74 -14.99 4.85
CA LEU A 278 -6.40 -13.66 5.32
C LEU A 278 -6.54 -13.56 6.85
N ALA A 279 -7.70 -13.92 7.38
CA ALA A 279 -7.99 -13.81 8.81
C ALA A 279 -7.05 -14.70 9.66
N GLU A 280 -6.69 -15.86 9.15
CA GLU A 280 -5.83 -16.83 9.86
C GLU A 280 -4.37 -16.36 9.95
N HIS A 281 -3.84 -15.72 8.90
CA HIS A 281 -2.39 -15.54 8.80
C HIS A 281 -1.92 -14.09 8.89
N ILE A 282 -2.71 -13.09 8.43
CA ILE A 282 -2.21 -11.74 8.23
C ILE A 282 -1.68 -11.08 9.52
N VAL A 283 -2.37 -11.25 10.64
CA VAL A 283 -1.96 -10.66 11.91
C VAL A 283 -0.84 -11.48 12.55
N LYS A 284 -0.97 -12.81 12.54
CA LYS A 284 0.00 -13.72 13.15
C LYS A 284 1.40 -13.57 12.54
N LYS A 285 1.51 -13.65 11.22
CA LYS A 285 2.80 -13.52 10.53
C LYS A 285 3.43 -12.13 10.66
N GLY A 286 2.60 -11.09 10.70
CA GLY A 286 3.07 -9.74 11.01
C GLY A 286 3.67 -9.63 12.41
N GLY A 287 3.02 -10.25 13.41
CA GLY A 287 3.52 -10.30 14.79
C GLY A 287 4.82 -11.11 14.92
N GLU A 288 4.92 -12.28 14.27
CA GLU A 288 6.14 -13.09 14.25
C GLU A 288 7.34 -12.28 13.71
N PHE A 289 7.15 -11.54 12.61
CA PHE A 289 8.19 -10.68 12.06
C PHE A 289 8.54 -9.53 13.00
N LEU A 290 7.54 -8.85 13.55
CA LEU A 290 7.75 -7.74 14.48
C LEU A 290 8.50 -8.18 15.73
N GLN A 291 8.20 -9.36 16.28
CA GLN A 291 8.90 -9.91 17.44
C GLN A 291 10.40 -10.09 17.17
N GLY A 292 10.77 -10.55 15.97
CA GLY A 292 12.16 -10.60 15.53
C GLY A 292 12.83 -9.23 15.46
N LEU A 293 12.07 -8.21 14.97
CA LEU A 293 12.56 -6.83 14.89
C LEU A 293 12.71 -6.19 16.28
N MET A 294 11.80 -6.49 17.24
CA MET A 294 11.91 -6.06 18.62
C MET A 294 13.23 -6.53 19.24
N GLN A 295 13.61 -7.79 19.03
CA GLN A 295 14.88 -8.33 19.50
C GLN A 295 16.08 -7.67 18.79
N LYS A 296 16.03 -7.56 17.46
CA LYS A 296 17.10 -7.00 16.63
C LYS A 296 17.44 -5.56 16.98
N TYR A 297 16.42 -4.74 17.24
CA TYR A 297 16.57 -3.30 17.44
C TYR A 297 16.31 -2.86 18.89
N ASN A 298 16.10 -3.80 19.81
CA ASN A 298 15.72 -3.52 21.19
C ASN A 298 14.52 -2.56 21.26
N LEU A 299 13.48 -2.85 20.46
CA LEU A 299 12.25 -2.06 20.39
C LEU A 299 11.31 -2.44 21.53
N THR A 300 10.86 -1.44 22.29
CA THR A 300 9.95 -1.58 23.42
C THR A 300 8.82 -0.56 23.33
N SER A 301 7.72 -0.76 24.06
CA SER A 301 6.51 0.09 24.01
C SER A 301 6.78 1.56 24.36
N ASP A 302 7.73 1.84 25.25
CA ASP A 302 8.14 3.20 25.65
C ASP A 302 8.93 3.93 24.55
N LYS A 303 9.42 3.20 23.54
CA LYS A 303 10.12 3.74 22.37
C LYS A 303 9.19 4.02 21.19
N ILE A 304 7.87 3.95 21.36
CA ILE A 304 6.89 4.22 20.33
C ILE A 304 5.96 5.32 20.83
N ASP A 305 5.98 6.47 20.15
CA ASP A 305 5.10 7.60 20.44
C ASP A 305 3.86 7.58 19.52
N TYR A 306 4.03 7.13 18.27
CA TYR A 306 2.95 6.89 17.32
C TYR A 306 3.08 5.51 16.66
N PHE A 307 1.94 4.84 16.48
CA PHE A 307 1.83 3.60 15.74
C PHE A 307 0.88 3.79 14.55
N LEU A 308 1.38 3.55 13.34
CA LEU A 308 0.66 3.74 12.08
C LEU A 308 0.42 2.37 11.40
N PRO A 309 -0.63 1.64 11.78
CA PRO A 309 -0.96 0.39 11.12
C PRO A 309 -1.72 0.64 9.82
N HIS A 310 -1.18 0.17 8.69
CA HIS A 310 -1.98 0.01 7.49
C HIS A 310 -2.97 -1.14 7.71
N MET A 311 -4.25 -0.83 7.63
CA MET A 311 -5.35 -1.78 7.77
C MET A 311 -6.28 -1.67 6.57
N SER A 312 -6.76 -2.79 6.06
CA SER A 312 -7.80 -2.82 5.03
C SER A 312 -9.21 -2.67 5.62
N SER A 313 -9.38 -2.93 6.92
CA SER A 313 -10.63 -2.91 7.65
C SER A 313 -10.38 -2.66 9.14
N GLU A 314 -11.24 -1.90 9.81
CA GLU A 314 -11.19 -1.76 11.28
C GLU A 314 -11.42 -3.08 12.02
N PHE A 315 -11.96 -4.09 11.34
CA PHE A 315 -12.05 -5.46 11.86
C PHE A 315 -10.69 -5.96 12.39
N PHE A 316 -9.59 -5.58 11.76
CA PHE A 316 -8.25 -6.02 12.17
C PHE A 316 -7.67 -5.27 13.36
N LYS A 317 -8.27 -4.15 13.79
CA LYS A 317 -7.75 -3.34 14.90
C LYS A 317 -7.61 -4.15 16.20
N LYS A 318 -8.67 -4.88 16.57
CA LYS A 318 -8.65 -5.71 17.79
C LYS A 318 -7.67 -6.88 17.67
N PRO A 319 -7.69 -7.71 16.61
CA PRO A 319 -6.70 -8.77 16.43
C PRO A 319 -5.25 -8.28 16.42
N ILE A 320 -4.95 -7.15 15.78
CA ILE A 320 -3.59 -6.57 15.80
C ILE A 320 -3.21 -6.20 17.24
N LYS A 321 -4.10 -5.53 17.99
CA LYS A 321 -3.83 -5.15 19.38
C LYS A 321 -3.52 -6.36 20.25
N GLU A 322 -4.37 -7.39 20.20
CA GLU A 322 -4.19 -8.63 20.95
C GLU A 322 -2.89 -9.35 20.57
N ASN A 323 -2.53 -9.35 19.29
CA ASN A 323 -1.27 -9.92 18.83
C ASN A 323 -0.06 -9.12 19.33
N LEU A 324 -0.10 -7.78 19.28
CA LEU A 324 0.97 -6.93 19.84
C LEU A 324 1.18 -7.20 21.34
N GLU A 325 0.09 -7.27 22.11
CA GLU A 325 0.13 -7.59 23.54
C GLU A 325 0.75 -8.99 23.79
N SER A 326 0.39 -9.97 22.96
CA SER A 326 0.89 -11.35 23.09
C SER A 326 2.41 -11.49 22.85
N ILE A 327 3.00 -10.59 22.05
CA ILE A 327 4.45 -10.55 21.83
C ILE A 327 5.18 -9.58 22.77
N GLY A 328 4.48 -9.01 23.77
CA GLY A 328 5.06 -8.12 24.78
C GLY A 328 5.22 -6.66 24.32
N LEU A 329 4.48 -6.23 23.30
CA LEU A 329 4.48 -4.86 22.79
C LEU A 329 3.12 -4.19 23.03
N GLU A 330 2.92 -3.64 24.21
CA GLU A 330 1.69 -2.88 24.52
C GLU A 330 1.75 -1.47 23.92
N ILE A 331 0.85 -1.17 22.99
CA ILE A 331 0.69 0.16 22.40
C ILE A 331 -0.71 0.68 22.69
N ASN A 332 -0.80 1.70 23.54
CA ASN A 332 -2.06 2.33 23.91
C ASN A 332 -2.79 2.90 22.69
N ASN A 333 -4.12 2.84 22.71
CA ASN A 333 -4.95 3.31 21.58
C ASN A 333 -4.70 4.78 21.20
N GLU A 334 -4.29 5.62 22.14
CA GLU A 334 -3.98 7.04 21.93
C GLU A 334 -2.78 7.26 20.99
N LYS A 335 -1.87 6.27 20.94
CA LYS A 335 -0.71 6.26 20.04
C LYS A 335 -1.04 5.78 18.62
N TRP A 336 -2.22 5.19 18.41
CA TRP A 336 -2.64 4.71 17.11
C TRP A 336 -3.10 5.86 16.22
N PHE A 337 -2.48 5.99 15.06
CA PHE A 337 -2.86 6.96 14.05
C PHE A 337 -3.13 6.27 12.72
N TYR A 338 -4.33 6.41 12.20
CA TYR A 338 -4.72 5.88 10.89
C TYR A 338 -5.85 6.71 10.29
N ASN A 339 -5.95 6.67 8.96
CA ASN A 339 -6.91 7.49 8.21
C ASN A 339 -7.93 6.66 7.40
N LEU A 340 -7.91 5.33 7.56
CA LEU A 340 -8.83 4.39 6.90
C LEU A 340 -10.31 4.85 6.86
N PRO A 341 -10.92 5.38 7.95
CA PRO A 341 -12.32 5.82 7.90
C PRO A 341 -12.61 6.94 6.90
N ARG A 342 -11.64 7.75 6.56
CA ARG A 342 -11.80 8.95 5.71
C ARG A 342 -11.34 8.75 4.28
N VAL A 343 -10.32 7.93 4.06
CA VAL A 343 -9.70 7.77 2.72
C VAL A 343 -9.93 6.39 2.12
N GLY A 344 -10.40 5.43 2.92
CA GLY A 344 -10.50 4.03 2.50
C GLY A 344 -9.13 3.33 2.43
N ASN A 345 -9.11 2.14 1.86
CA ASN A 345 -7.87 1.39 1.64
C ASN A 345 -7.28 1.77 0.28
N VAL A 346 -6.20 2.54 0.28
CA VAL A 346 -5.48 2.98 -0.92
C VAL A 346 -4.21 2.12 -1.16
N GLY A 347 -4.22 0.86 -0.71
CA GLY A 347 -3.14 -0.10 -0.98
C GLY A 347 -1.75 0.46 -0.71
N SER A 348 -0.91 0.51 -1.75
CA SER A 348 0.50 0.94 -1.68
C SER A 348 0.71 2.40 -1.23
N ALA A 349 -0.29 3.27 -1.34
CA ALA A 349 -0.20 4.67 -0.93
C ALA A 349 -0.49 4.88 0.57
N SER A 350 -1.17 3.94 1.23
CA SER A 350 -1.74 4.15 2.56
C SER A 350 -0.72 4.55 3.63
N ALA A 351 0.47 3.92 3.63
CA ALA A 351 1.51 4.22 4.61
C ALA A 351 1.98 5.69 4.49
N TYR A 352 2.20 6.15 3.28
CA TYR A 352 2.65 7.52 3.03
C TYR A 352 1.55 8.56 3.30
N MET A 353 0.29 8.23 3.02
CA MET A 353 -0.85 9.09 3.39
C MET A 353 -0.97 9.27 4.90
N MET A 354 -0.77 8.21 5.68
CA MET A 354 -0.76 8.32 7.14
C MET A 354 0.40 9.18 7.64
N LEU A 355 1.60 9.02 7.09
CA LEU A 355 2.76 9.83 7.44
C LEU A 355 2.56 11.30 7.07
N GLU A 356 2.01 11.58 5.89
CA GLU A 356 1.70 12.95 5.44
C GLU A 356 0.67 13.60 6.37
N GLU A 357 -0.43 12.91 6.66
CA GLU A 357 -1.45 13.46 7.56
C GLU A 357 -0.93 13.66 8.98
N LEU A 358 -0.15 12.72 9.53
CA LEU A 358 0.43 12.85 10.86
C LEU A 358 1.35 14.08 10.94
N MET A 359 2.22 14.29 9.93
CA MET A 359 3.11 15.47 9.86
C MET A 359 2.32 16.77 9.89
N ASN A 360 1.20 16.83 9.17
CA ASN A 360 0.35 18.01 9.04
C ASN A 360 -0.59 18.26 10.23
N THR A 361 -0.66 17.35 11.21
CA THR A 361 -1.49 17.55 12.41
C THR A 361 -0.91 18.57 13.39
N ASN A 362 0.34 18.97 13.25
CA ASN A 362 1.10 19.77 14.23
C ASN A 362 1.20 19.10 15.62
N LYS A 363 0.93 17.81 15.72
CA LYS A 363 1.03 17.03 16.98
C LYS A 363 2.41 16.44 17.20
N VAL A 364 3.12 16.14 16.10
CA VAL A 364 4.47 15.56 16.17
C VAL A 364 5.49 16.56 16.64
N LYS A 365 6.39 16.11 17.50
CA LYS A 365 7.47 16.90 18.09
C LYS A 365 8.81 16.26 17.75
N LYS A 366 9.87 17.07 17.71
CA LYS A 366 11.23 16.55 17.59
C LYS A 366 11.52 15.52 18.69
N GLY A 367 12.04 14.37 18.28
CA GLY A 367 12.29 13.23 19.14
C GLY A 367 11.16 12.19 19.18
N ASP A 368 9.97 12.49 18.68
CA ASP A 368 8.89 11.50 18.59
C ASP A 368 9.27 10.34 17.66
N ARG A 369 8.91 9.14 18.06
CA ARG A 369 9.27 7.88 17.42
C ARG A 369 8.01 7.20 16.87
N ILE A 370 8.07 6.85 15.61
CA ILE A 370 6.94 6.38 14.84
C ILE A 370 7.23 4.96 14.35
N LEU A 371 6.36 4.02 14.66
CA LEU A 371 6.36 2.68 14.07
C LEU A 371 5.26 2.59 13.02
N VAL A 372 5.63 2.35 11.77
CA VAL A 372 4.70 2.11 10.66
C VAL A 372 4.66 0.61 10.38
N MET A 373 3.46 0.05 10.31
CA MET A 373 3.23 -1.36 9.97
C MET A 373 2.48 -1.46 8.64
N VAL A 374 3.02 -2.21 7.70
CA VAL A 374 2.40 -2.43 6.38
C VAL A 374 2.32 -3.94 6.10
N PRO A 375 1.22 -4.59 6.48
CA PRO A 375 0.94 -5.96 6.06
C PRO A 375 0.43 -5.98 4.62
N GLU A 376 0.83 -6.98 3.86
CA GLU A 376 0.38 -7.25 2.51
C GLU A 376 -0.25 -8.62 2.42
N SER A 377 -1.49 -8.70 1.94
CA SER A 377 -2.26 -9.92 1.89
C SER A 377 -2.11 -10.75 0.61
N ALA A 378 -1.47 -10.23 -0.45
CA ALA A 378 -1.42 -10.96 -1.73
C ALA A 378 -0.76 -12.33 -1.57
N ARG A 379 0.42 -12.37 -0.99
CA ARG A 379 1.11 -13.61 -0.60
C ARG A 379 1.93 -13.42 0.66
N PHE A 380 1.38 -12.64 1.61
CA PHE A 380 1.91 -12.42 2.95
C PHE A 380 3.33 -11.83 2.99
N SER A 381 3.46 -10.62 2.48
CA SER A 381 4.65 -9.80 2.68
C SER A 381 4.39 -8.75 3.77
N TYR A 382 5.45 -8.30 4.43
CA TYR A 382 5.34 -7.28 5.47
C TYR A 382 6.46 -6.27 5.35
N ALA A 383 6.14 -5.02 5.68
CA ALA A 383 7.12 -3.98 5.87
C ALA A 383 6.89 -3.28 7.21
N TYR A 384 7.98 -2.96 7.90
CA TYR A 384 7.98 -2.10 9.07
C TYR A 384 8.99 -0.97 8.87
N LEU A 385 8.58 0.26 9.20
CA LEU A 385 9.46 1.42 9.24
C LEU A 385 9.47 1.97 10.66
N TYR A 386 10.67 2.31 11.14
CA TYR A 386 10.83 3.02 12.40
C TYR A 386 11.52 4.34 12.13
N LEU A 387 10.83 5.40 12.53
CA LEU A 387 11.18 6.77 12.17
C LEU A 387 11.33 7.60 13.44
N THR A 388 12.22 8.60 13.39
CA THR A 388 12.33 9.63 14.43
C THR A 388 12.05 10.99 13.82
N VAL A 389 11.22 11.80 14.45
CA VAL A 389 10.99 13.21 14.06
C VAL A 389 12.21 14.03 14.44
N VAL A 390 12.77 14.77 13.49
CA VAL A 390 13.98 15.60 13.68
C VAL A 390 13.77 17.02 13.18
#